data_7fdc8bcc2412e95d5607ad7aa74400e8
#
_entry.id   7fdc8bcc2412e95d5607ad7aa74400e8
#
_cell.length_a   1.000
_cell.length_b   1.000
_cell.length_c   1.000
_cell.angle_alpha   90.00
_cell.angle_beta   90.00
_cell.angle_gamma   90.00
#
_symmetry.space_group_name_H-M   'P 1'
#
loop_
_entity.id
_entity.type
_entity.pdbx_description
1 polymer ?
#
loop_
_entity_poly.entity_id
_entity_poly.type
_entity_poly.pdbx_seq_one_letter_code
_entity_poly.pdbx_strand_id
1 'polypeptide(L)' 'MRKLSDELLIESYFKAKELKLSQDFIRLIETEIHRRTLTNRIKISS' A
#
# COMPACT_ATOMS: atom_id res chain seq x y z
N MET A 1 9.30 -5.50 16.32
CA MET A 1 8.95 -4.70 15.34
C MET A 1 7.48 -4.45 15.27
N ARG A 2 7.08 -3.36 14.89
CA ARG A 2 5.73 -3.12 14.93
C ARG A 2 5.16 -3.17 13.60
N LYS A 3 3.94 -3.50 13.45
CA LYS A 3 3.28 -3.53 12.21
C LYS A 3 2.70 -2.21 11.92
N LEU A 4 2.60 -1.88 10.67
CA LEU A 4 1.95 -0.67 10.26
C LEU A 4 0.46 -0.83 10.44
N SER A 5 -0.18 0.22 10.84
CA SER A 5 -1.62 0.17 10.91
C SER A 5 -2.15 0.22 9.48
N ASP A 6 -3.40 -0.12 9.31
CA ASP A 6 -4.00 -0.14 7.99
C ASP A 6 -3.89 1.22 7.32
N GLU A 7 -4.15 2.26 8.06
CA GLU A 7 -4.07 3.59 7.52
C GLU A 7 -2.68 3.96 7.10
N LEU A 8 -1.69 3.64 7.93
CA LEU A 8 -0.33 3.94 7.59
C LEU A 8 0.12 3.15 6.38
N LEU A 9 -0.33 1.94 6.27
CA LEU A 9 0.03 1.12 5.15
C LEU A 9 -0.49 1.71 3.86
N ILE A 10 -1.73 2.15 3.86
CA ILE A 10 -2.33 2.74 2.68
C ILE A 10 -1.66 4.05 2.35
N GLU A 11 -1.35 4.82 3.35
CA GLU A 11 -0.68 6.07 3.14
C GLU A 11 0.71 5.84 2.53
N SER A 12 1.39 4.83 3.01
CA SER A 12 2.70 4.48 2.46
C SER A 12 2.58 4.09 0.99
N TYR A 13 1.53 3.40 0.65
CA TYR A 13 1.32 2.99 -0.72
C TYR A 13 1.19 4.21 -1.63
N PHE A 14 0.35 5.15 -1.25
CA PHE A 14 0.16 6.33 -2.07
C PHE A 14 1.43 7.17 -2.13
N LYS A 15 2.11 7.26 -1.02
CA LYS A 15 3.35 8.02 -0.99
C LYS A 15 4.39 7.39 -1.89
N ALA A 16 4.49 6.08 -1.85
CA ALA A 16 5.46 5.38 -2.67
C ALA A 16 5.18 5.62 -4.15
N LYS A 17 3.92 5.63 -4.51
CA LYS A 17 3.58 5.87 -5.89
C LYS A 17 3.83 7.31 -6.27
N GLU A 18 3.54 8.22 -5.37
CA GLU A 18 3.73 9.62 -5.62
C GLU A 18 5.19 9.93 -5.81
N LEU A 19 6.04 9.35 -4.99
CA LEU A 19 7.47 9.58 -5.07
C LEU A 19 8.14 8.71 -6.10
N LYS A 20 7.38 7.88 -6.75
CA LYS A 20 7.90 6.99 -7.78
C LYS A 20 9.03 6.12 -7.26
N LEU A 21 8.78 5.52 -6.11
CA LEU A 21 9.77 4.63 -5.54
C LEU A 21 9.84 3.36 -6.37
N SER A 22 10.73 2.48 -6.01
CA SER A 22 10.94 1.31 -6.84
C SER A 22 9.68 0.46 -6.93
N GLN A 23 9.50 -0.17 -8.05
CA GLN A 23 8.35 -1.01 -8.28
C GLN A 23 8.30 -2.17 -7.31
N ASP A 24 9.45 -2.72 -6.99
CA ASP A 24 9.50 -3.83 -6.05
C ASP A 24 8.95 -3.42 -4.70
N PHE A 25 9.30 -2.22 -4.27
CA PHE A 25 8.83 -1.75 -2.99
C PHE A 25 7.33 -1.53 -3.04
N ILE A 26 6.84 -0.93 -4.11
CA ILE A 26 5.42 -0.70 -4.25
C ILE A 26 4.66 -2.01 -4.28
N ARG A 27 5.21 -3.00 -4.94
CA ARG A 27 4.58 -4.29 -4.97
C ARG A 27 4.51 -4.94 -3.61
N LEU A 28 5.54 -4.76 -2.81
CA LEU A 28 5.53 -5.30 -1.47
C LEU A 28 4.38 -4.70 -0.66
N ILE A 29 4.22 -3.39 -0.76
CA ILE A 29 3.15 -2.74 -0.02
C ILE A 29 1.81 -3.21 -0.55
N GLU A 30 1.70 -3.32 -1.84
CA GLU A 30 0.47 -3.76 -2.46
C GLU A 30 0.09 -5.17 -2.00
N THR A 31 1.06 -6.04 -1.93
CA THR A 31 0.83 -7.38 -1.48
C THR A 31 0.29 -7.38 -0.05
N GLU A 32 0.86 -6.56 0.78
CA GLU A 32 0.40 -6.49 2.16
C GLU A 32 -1.02 -5.96 2.24
N ILE A 33 -1.34 -4.99 1.41
CA ILE A 33 -2.68 -4.43 1.38
C ILE A 33 -3.68 -5.51 0.97
N HIS A 34 -3.30 -6.33 0.01
CA HIS A 34 -4.18 -7.41 -0.41
C HIS A 34 -4.35 -8.43 0.71
N ARG A 35 -3.29 -8.72 1.41
CA ARG A 35 -3.37 -9.67 2.50
C ARG A 35 -4.34 -9.22 3.56
N ARG A 36 -4.42 -7.92 3.79
CA ARG A 36 -5.31 -7.39 4.80
C ARG A 36 -6.68 -7.07 4.28
N THR A 37 -6.93 -7.39 3.04
CA THR A 37 -8.23 -7.15 2.41
C THR A 37 -8.54 -5.66 2.41
N LEU A 38 -7.54 -4.85 2.18
CA LEU A 38 -7.73 -3.42 2.11
C LEU A 38 -7.73 -2.91 0.69
N THR A 39 -7.91 -3.80 -0.25
CA THR A 39 -7.83 -3.43 -1.65
C THR A 39 -8.83 -2.35 -2.00
N ASN A 40 -9.99 -2.38 -1.42
CA ASN A 40 -10.96 -1.36 -1.75
C ASN A 40 -10.53 0.00 -1.29
N ARG A 41 -9.61 0.11 -0.34
CA ARG A 41 -9.15 1.41 0.10
C ARG A 41 -8.25 2.04 -0.93
N ILE A 42 -7.58 1.26 -1.75
CA ILE A 42 -6.68 1.80 -2.73
C ILE A 42 -7.22 1.64 -4.13
N LYS A 43 -8.38 1.03 -4.28
CA LYS A 43 -8.95 0.85 -5.56
C LYS A 43 -9.53 2.14 -6.03
N ILE A 44 -9.08 2.65 -7.13
CA ILE A 44 -9.54 3.90 -7.59
C ILE A 44 -10.65 3.79 -8.56
N SER A 45 -10.62 2.86 -9.39
CA SER A 45 -11.69 2.77 -10.33
C SER A 45 -12.30 1.46 -10.21
N SER A 46 -13.43 1.33 -10.60
CA SER A 46 -14.08 0.10 -10.47
C SER A 46 -13.96 -0.77 -11.56
#